data_01b82a3e0b7d9e9a7e126dcf706722a3
#
_entry.id   01b82a3e0b7d9e9a7e126dcf706722a3
#
_cell.length_a   1.000
_cell.length_b   1.000
_cell.length_c   1.000
_cell.angle_alpha   90.00
_cell.angle_beta   90.00
_cell.angle_gamma   90.00
#
_symmetry.space_group_name_H-M   'P 1'
#
loop_
_entity.id
_entity.type
_entity.pdbx_description
1 polymer ?
#
loop_
_entity_poly.entity_id
_entity_poly.type
_entity_poly.pdbx_seq_one_letter_code
_entity_poly.pdbx_strand_id
1 'polypeptide(L)'
;MAMANGIKVARLAHVGFRARDLGRQAEFYSARWGLDPIEEAPQDVFLRADGPDHHVLVLHAAEDTGLDHFAFEVAQQDDIERAADMVAAQGLEIVVPPTQDLEPGVKKAIRFKDPDGNVVELLAGVDQVHDQYGPRDVKPTVLNHVVLNTTNRQALEQFYGGMLGFKLSDNLADFMTFWRCNANHHSLAFASPANARPGLNHAAFELRDWQELMRGVFLLGEHGVRRMWGPGRHLAGNNLFSYYFDPEGNVVEYTTEVEQITSDDYVPPVRPLIADQWGSRPPERRE
;
A
#
# COMPACT_ATOMS: atom_id res chain seq x y z
N MET A 1 -2.92 -27.95 -7.22
CA MET A 1 -1.72 -28.03 -8.06
C MET A 1 -1.12 -26.66 -8.10
N ALA A 2 0.03 -26.44 -7.47
CA ALA A 2 0.76 -25.19 -7.60
C ALA A 2 1.19 -25.06 -9.07
N MET A 3 0.80 -23.99 -9.74
CA MET A 3 1.22 -23.70 -11.10
C MET A 3 2.72 -23.41 -11.07
N ALA A 4 3.52 -24.29 -11.66
CA ALA A 4 4.98 -24.26 -11.65
C ALA A 4 5.60 -23.05 -12.43
N ASN A 5 4.81 -22.09 -12.86
CA ASN A 5 5.22 -20.93 -13.68
C ASN A 5 4.67 -19.59 -13.14
N GLY A 6 4.30 -19.49 -11.87
CA GLY A 6 3.77 -18.25 -11.29
C GLY A 6 4.87 -17.19 -11.13
N ILE A 7 4.49 -15.92 -11.35
CA ILE A 7 5.28 -14.76 -10.96
C ILE A 7 5.43 -14.77 -9.45
N LYS A 8 6.65 -14.54 -8.96
CA LYS A 8 6.89 -14.43 -7.53
C LYS A 8 6.96 -12.95 -7.14
N VAL A 9 5.83 -12.44 -6.63
CA VAL A 9 5.80 -11.14 -5.96
C VAL A 9 6.55 -11.23 -4.64
N ALA A 10 7.50 -10.35 -4.42
CA ALA A 10 8.37 -10.35 -3.26
C ALA A 10 7.87 -9.42 -2.15
N ARG A 11 7.43 -8.21 -2.51
CA ARG A 11 6.96 -7.20 -1.55
C ARG A 11 6.18 -6.08 -2.23
N LEU A 12 5.43 -5.32 -1.42
CA LEU A 12 4.90 -4.03 -1.81
C LEU A 12 6.07 -3.03 -1.84
N ALA A 13 6.18 -2.24 -2.90
CA ALA A 13 7.29 -1.29 -3.11
C ALA A 13 6.85 0.15 -2.83
N HIS A 14 5.91 0.68 -3.59
CA HIS A 14 5.44 2.05 -3.44
C HIS A 14 3.96 2.21 -3.82
N VAL A 15 3.41 3.39 -3.53
CA VAL A 15 2.09 3.83 -3.96
C VAL A 15 2.20 5.17 -4.68
N GLY A 16 1.44 5.36 -5.75
CA GLY A 16 1.30 6.63 -6.47
C GLY A 16 -0.04 7.30 -6.16
N PHE A 17 -0.02 8.59 -5.85
CA PHE A 17 -1.24 9.40 -5.66
C PHE A 17 -1.29 10.55 -6.65
N ARG A 18 -2.47 10.79 -7.22
CA ARG A 18 -2.77 12.00 -7.99
C ARG A 18 -3.07 13.16 -7.05
N ALA A 19 -2.52 14.34 -7.33
CA ALA A 19 -2.66 15.54 -6.53
C ALA A 19 -2.99 16.76 -7.39
N ARG A 20 -4.03 17.51 -7.03
CA ARG A 20 -4.35 18.80 -7.65
C ARG A 20 -3.37 19.89 -7.22
N ASP A 21 -2.96 19.83 -5.96
CA ASP A 21 -1.95 20.73 -5.39
C ASP A 21 -0.73 19.90 -4.97
N LEU A 22 0.15 19.65 -5.95
CA LEU A 22 1.35 18.85 -5.76
C LEU A 22 2.26 19.41 -4.66
N GLY A 23 2.41 20.74 -4.59
CA GLY A 23 3.26 21.38 -3.59
C GLY A 23 2.74 21.18 -2.17
N ARG A 24 1.44 21.38 -1.96
CA ARG A 24 0.80 21.16 -0.65
C ARG A 24 0.85 19.69 -0.22
N GLN A 25 0.69 18.78 -1.17
CA GLN A 25 0.77 17.33 -0.91
C GLN A 25 2.21 16.94 -0.52
N ALA A 26 3.20 17.41 -1.28
CA ALA A 26 4.61 17.15 -1.00
C ALA A 26 5.04 17.73 0.37
N GLU A 27 4.60 18.95 0.71
CA GLU A 27 4.84 19.56 2.02
C GLU A 27 4.25 18.70 3.15
N PHE A 28 3.02 18.21 2.99
CA PHE A 28 2.40 17.33 4.00
C PHE A 28 3.23 16.09 4.23
N TYR A 29 3.57 15.35 3.17
CA TYR A 29 4.30 14.09 3.31
C TYR A 29 5.73 14.29 3.80
N SER A 30 6.39 15.39 3.45
CA SER A 30 7.75 15.68 3.92
C SER A 30 7.78 16.31 5.32
N ALA A 31 7.02 17.36 5.56
CA ALA A 31 7.12 18.13 6.81
C ALA A 31 6.26 17.58 7.94
N ARG A 32 5.19 16.81 7.66
CA ARG A 32 4.25 16.31 8.68
C ARG A 32 4.27 14.79 8.80
N TRP A 33 4.23 14.08 7.67
CA TRP A 33 4.20 12.62 7.62
C TRP A 33 5.57 11.98 7.84
N GLY A 34 6.64 12.71 7.56
CA GLY A 34 8.02 12.29 7.85
C GLY A 34 8.71 11.51 6.73
N LEU A 35 8.20 11.55 5.50
CA LEU A 35 8.92 11.07 4.32
C LEU A 35 9.96 12.11 3.85
N ASP A 36 10.96 11.67 3.10
CA ASP A 36 12.04 12.54 2.61
C ASP A 36 11.97 12.64 1.09
N PRO A 37 11.79 13.84 0.50
CA PRO A 37 11.87 14.00 -0.95
C PRO A 37 13.26 13.60 -1.45
N ILE A 38 13.30 12.71 -2.45
CA ILE A 38 14.55 12.24 -3.04
C ILE A 38 14.75 12.76 -4.46
N GLU A 39 13.66 12.88 -5.21
CA GLU A 39 13.68 13.40 -6.55
C GLU A 39 12.40 14.19 -6.85
N GLU A 40 12.55 15.30 -7.58
CA GLU A 40 11.46 16.14 -8.02
C GLU A 40 11.56 16.39 -9.53
N ALA A 41 10.46 16.18 -10.22
CA ALA A 41 10.26 16.53 -11.61
C ALA A 41 9.10 17.54 -11.73
N PRO A 42 8.89 18.21 -12.86
CA PRO A 42 7.83 19.23 -12.98
C PRO A 42 6.42 18.74 -12.66
N GLN A 43 6.17 17.44 -12.80
CA GLN A 43 4.86 16.81 -12.61
C GLN A 43 4.85 15.75 -11.51
N ASP A 44 6.01 15.39 -10.93
CA ASP A 44 6.16 14.28 -10.01
C ASP A 44 7.06 14.64 -8.84
N VAL A 45 6.74 14.10 -7.65
CA VAL A 45 7.60 14.15 -6.46
C VAL A 45 7.73 12.75 -5.89
N PHE A 46 8.97 12.26 -5.80
CA PHE A 46 9.31 10.96 -5.25
C PHE A 46 9.76 11.12 -3.80
N LEU A 47 9.12 10.38 -2.89
CA LEU A 47 9.39 10.46 -1.45
C LEU A 47 9.82 9.08 -0.91
N ARG A 48 10.93 9.06 -0.19
CA ARG A 48 11.46 7.86 0.46
C ARG A 48 11.07 7.78 1.93
N ALA A 49 11.08 6.56 2.45
CA ALA A 49 11.04 6.26 3.88
C ALA A 49 12.47 6.08 4.43
N ASP A 50 12.62 5.82 5.74
CA ASP A 50 13.93 5.54 6.40
C ASP A 50 14.47 4.11 6.08
N GLY A 51 13.88 3.42 5.11
CA GLY A 51 14.35 2.17 4.52
C GLY A 51 15.27 2.41 3.32
N PRO A 52 15.79 1.34 2.72
CA PRO A 52 16.75 1.43 1.62
C PRO A 52 16.11 1.75 0.27
N ASP A 53 14.79 1.69 0.12
CA ASP A 53 14.12 1.87 -1.17
C ASP A 53 14.27 3.28 -1.69
N HIS A 54 14.46 3.43 -3.01
CA HIS A 54 14.55 4.73 -3.64
C HIS A 54 13.34 5.60 -3.26
N HIS A 55 12.13 5.08 -3.37
CA HIS A 55 10.91 5.77 -2.93
C HIS A 55 9.84 4.78 -2.45
N VAL A 56 8.91 5.25 -1.64
CA VAL A 56 7.72 4.51 -1.16
C VAL A 56 6.42 5.21 -1.53
N LEU A 57 6.49 6.48 -1.94
CA LEU A 57 5.37 7.30 -2.38
C LEU A 57 5.78 8.13 -3.58
N VAL A 58 4.93 8.14 -4.59
CA VAL A 58 5.01 9.05 -5.74
C VAL A 58 3.78 9.95 -5.75
N LEU A 59 3.98 11.25 -5.91
CA LEU A 59 2.91 12.21 -6.10
C LEU A 59 2.93 12.68 -7.54
N HIS A 60 1.81 12.58 -8.24
CA HIS A 60 1.65 13.01 -9.63
C HIS A 60 0.72 14.21 -9.70
N ALA A 61 1.16 15.30 -10.34
CA ALA A 61 0.28 16.43 -10.62
C ALA A 61 -0.85 16.00 -11.55
N ALA A 62 -2.10 16.26 -11.17
CA ALA A 62 -3.28 15.87 -11.92
C ALA A 62 -4.45 16.82 -11.68
N GLU A 63 -5.50 16.75 -12.51
CA GLU A 63 -6.72 17.54 -12.33
C GLU A 63 -7.67 16.93 -11.30
N ASP A 64 -7.49 15.65 -10.97
CA ASP A 64 -8.25 14.91 -9.96
C ASP A 64 -7.33 14.38 -8.85
N THR A 65 -7.89 13.67 -7.88
CA THR A 65 -7.17 13.14 -6.71
C THR A 65 -7.42 11.66 -6.53
N GLY A 66 -6.59 11.00 -5.73
CA GLY A 66 -6.76 9.60 -5.35
C GLY A 66 -5.61 8.71 -5.80
N LEU A 67 -5.86 7.42 -5.79
CA LEU A 67 -4.88 6.41 -6.19
C LEU A 67 -4.57 6.55 -7.68
N ASP A 68 -3.28 6.71 -8.01
CA ASP A 68 -2.78 6.56 -9.36
C ASP A 68 -2.47 5.09 -9.63
N HIS A 69 -1.55 4.53 -8.87
CA HIS A 69 -1.16 3.13 -8.93
C HIS A 69 -0.60 2.64 -7.58
N PHE A 70 -0.37 1.35 -7.47
CA PHE A 70 0.45 0.76 -6.41
C PHE A 70 1.34 -0.32 -7.01
N ALA A 71 2.55 -0.46 -6.46
CA ALA A 71 3.62 -1.22 -7.07
C ALA A 71 4.08 -2.38 -6.19
N PHE A 72 4.30 -3.54 -6.82
CA PHE A 72 4.93 -4.69 -6.19
C PHE A 72 6.24 -5.04 -6.89
N GLU A 73 7.25 -5.32 -6.10
CA GLU A 73 8.51 -5.85 -6.61
C GLU A 73 8.39 -7.36 -6.87
N VAL A 74 8.84 -7.79 -8.06
CA VAL A 74 8.98 -9.20 -8.43
C VAL A 74 10.43 -9.65 -8.29
N ALA A 75 10.62 -10.96 -8.05
CA ALA A 75 11.92 -11.50 -7.73
C ALA A 75 12.92 -11.47 -8.91
N GLN A 76 12.43 -11.50 -10.16
CA GLN A 76 13.26 -11.58 -11.37
C GLN A 76 12.78 -10.59 -12.43
N GLN A 77 13.72 -9.99 -13.18
CA GLN A 77 13.35 -9.05 -14.25
C GLN A 77 12.54 -9.74 -15.38
N ASP A 78 12.81 -11.00 -15.66
CA ASP A 78 12.07 -11.78 -16.66
C ASP A 78 10.59 -12.05 -16.22
N ASP A 79 10.26 -11.83 -14.94
CA ASP A 79 8.88 -11.90 -14.47
C ASP A 79 8.02 -10.76 -15.04
N ILE A 80 8.62 -9.65 -15.48
CA ILE A 80 7.92 -8.52 -16.07
C ILE A 80 7.32 -8.89 -17.44
N GLU A 81 8.06 -9.58 -18.32
CA GLU A 81 7.52 -10.08 -19.59
C GLU A 81 6.48 -11.16 -19.37
N ARG A 82 6.74 -12.09 -18.43
CA ARG A 82 5.76 -13.12 -18.07
C ARG A 82 4.47 -12.51 -17.54
N ALA A 83 4.56 -11.42 -16.78
CA ALA A 83 3.39 -10.67 -16.32
C ALA A 83 2.58 -10.12 -17.48
N ALA A 84 3.23 -9.54 -18.49
CA ALA A 84 2.55 -9.03 -19.68
C ALA A 84 1.76 -10.12 -20.40
N ASP A 85 2.37 -11.29 -20.61
CA ASP A 85 1.71 -12.45 -21.25
C ASP A 85 0.52 -12.94 -20.41
N MET A 86 0.66 -13.01 -19.09
CA MET A 86 -0.39 -13.48 -18.19
C MET A 86 -1.56 -12.48 -18.13
N VAL A 87 -1.30 -11.18 -18.05
CA VAL A 87 -2.30 -10.11 -18.05
C VAL A 87 -3.07 -10.12 -19.38
N ALA A 88 -2.36 -10.22 -20.50
CA ALA A 88 -2.98 -10.29 -21.83
C ALA A 88 -3.85 -11.56 -21.99
N ALA A 89 -3.40 -12.71 -21.49
CA ALA A 89 -4.17 -13.95 -21.50
C ALA A 89 -5.47 -13.89 -20.68
N GLN A 90 -5.53 -13.02 -19.67
CA GLN A 90 -6.75 -12.74 -18.87
C GLN A 90 -7.65 -11.66 -19.53
N GLY A 91 -7.23 -11.07 -20.64
CA GLY A 91 -7.95 -9.98 -21.30
C GLY A 91 -7.97 -8.67 -20.51
N LEU A 92 -7.03 -8.49 -19.57
CA LEU A 92 -6.87 -7.26 -18.79
C LEU A 92 -6.08 -6.22 -19.59
N GLU A 93 -6.34 -4.94 -19.31
CA GLU A 93 -5.71 -3.82 -19.99
C GLU A 93 -4.27 -3.62 -19.50
N ILE A 94 -3.30 -3.62 -20.42
CA ILE A 94 -1.94 -3.17 -20.17
C ILE A 94 -1.91 -1.66 -20.41
N VAL A 95 -1.63 -0.89 -19.35
CA VAL A 95 -1.55 0.58 -19.38
C VAL A 95 -0.18 1.03 -19.87
N VAL A 96 0.89 0.42 -19.34
CA VAL A 96 2.27 0.63 -19.79
C VAL A 96 2.88 -0.75 -20.03
N PRO A 97 3.31 -1.08 -21.27
CA PRO A 97 3.97 -2.35 -21.55
C PRO A 97 5.31 -2.45 -20.80
N PRO A 98 5.95 -3.63 -20.76
CA PRO A 98 7.27 -3.79 -20.17
C PRO A 98 8.24 -2.69 -20.64
N THR A 99 8.67 -1.85 -19.71
CA THR A 99 9.45 -0.63 -19.98
C THR A 99 10.63 -0.56 -19.03
N GLN A 100 11.81 -0.19 -19.53
CA GLN A 100 12.98 0.11 -18.71
C GLN A 100 12.91 1.55 -18.22
N ASP A 101 13.42 1.77 -16.99
CA ASP A 101 13.54 3.10 -16.38
C ASP A 101 12.22 3.90 -16.42
N LEU A 102 11.09 3.21 -16.15
CA LEU A 102 9.77 3.84 -16.14
C LEU A 102 9.67 4.94 -15.07
N GLU A 103 10.30 4.70 -13.93
CA GLU A 103 10.43 5.64 -12.83
C GLU A 103 11.88 5.69 -12.33
N PRO A 104 12.31 6.82 -11.73
CA PRO A 104 13.61 6.89 -11.07
C PRO A 104 13.82 5.76 -10.07
N GLY A 105 15.00 5.14 -10.10
CA GLY A 105 15.33 4.04 -9.20
C GLY A 105 14.66 2.70 -9.51
N VAL A 106 13.94 2.56 -10.63
CA VAL A 106 13.27 1.32 -11.07
C VAL A 106 13.84 0.88 -12.42
N LYS A 107 14.47 -0.29 -12.50
CA LYS A 107 15.11 -0.76 -13.74
C LYS A 107 14.14 -1.24 -14.79
N LYS A 108 13.04 -1.86 -14.39
CA LYS A 108 12.05 -2.39 -15.32
C LYS A 108 10.69 -2.51 -14.66
N ALA A 109 9.64 -2.11 -15.36
CA ALA A 109 8.28 -2.20 -14.86
C ALA A 109 7.26 -2.46 -15.96
N ILE A 110 6.05 -2.88 -15.56
CA ILE A 110 4.82 -2.97 -16.36
C ILE A 110 3.68 -2.40 -15.52
N ARG A 111 2.75 -1.64 -16.13
CA ARG A 111 1.50 -1.22 -15.51
C ARG A 111 0.31 -1.81 -16.23
N PHE A 112 -0.65 -2.33 -15.47
CA PHE A 112 -1.89 -2.90 -15.99
C PHE A 112 -3.05 -2.67 -15.03
N LYS A 113 -4.26 -2.86 -15.49
CA LYS A 113 -5.44 -2.77 -14.63
C LYS A 113 -5.79 -4.12 -14.04
N ASP A 114 -6.09 -4.13 -12.74
CA ASP A 114 -6.69 -5.27 -12.06
C ASP A 114 -8.18 -5.43 -12.47
N PRO A 115 -8.89 -6.49 -12.02
CA PRO A 115 -10.31 -6.71 -12.35
C PRO A 115 -11.27 -5.59 -11.93
N ASP A 116 -10.91 -4.74 -10.97
CA ASP A 116 -11.69 -3.56 -10.56
C ASP A 116 -11.25 -2.25 -11.24
N GLY A 117 -10.20 -2.33 -12.10
CA GLY A 117 -9.68 -1.19 -12.85
C GLY A 117 -8.61 -0.38 -12.11
N ASN A 118 -8.15 -0.82 -10.94
CA ASN A 118 -7.01 -0.17 -10.29
C ASN A 118 -5.73 -0.43 -11.07
N VAL A 119 -4.88 0.56 -11.21
CA VAL A 119 -3.57 0.40 -11.87
C VAL A 119 -2.59 -0.27 -10.92
N VAL A 120 -2.09 -1.42 -11.33
CA VAL A 120 -1.08 -2.21 -10.63
C VAL A 120 0.22 -2.10 -11.40
N GLU A 121 1.29 -1.82 -10.70
CA GLU A 121 2.63 -1.90 -11.24
C GLU A 121 3.33 -3.17 -10.72
N LEU A 122 3.95 -3.93 -11.61
CA LEU A 122 4.98 -4.90 -11.23
C LEU A 122 6.31 -4.37 -11.71
N LEU A 123 7.27 -4.33 -10.80
CA LEU A 123 8.60 -3.77 -11.04
C LEU A 123 9.70 -4.73 -10.59
N ALA A 124 10.88 -4.55 -11.15
CA ALA A 124 12.06 -5.32 -10.80
C ALA A 124 13.31 -4.43 -10.78
N GLY A 125 14.18 -4.67 -9.80
CA GLY A 125 15.45 -3.98 -9.67
C GLY A 125 15.29 -2.56 -9.13
N VAL A 126 14.82 -2.45 -7.89
CA VAL A 126 14.76 -1.16 -7.16
C VAL A 126 16.15 -0.78 -6.70
N ASP A 127 16.57 0.45 -7.01
CA ASP A 127 17.81 1.01 -6.52
C ASP A 127 17.72 1.25 -5.01
N GLN A 128 18.81 0.94 -4.31
CA GLN A 128 18.92 1.17 -2.88
C GLN A 128 19.63 2.48 -2.59
N VAL A 129 19.06 3.28 -1.69
CA VAL A 129 19.63 4.55 -1.24
C VAL A 129 20.22 4.35 0.15
N HIS A 130 21.51 4.65 0.29
CA HIS A 130 22.25 4.53 1.54
C HIS A 130 22.62 5.88 2.16
N ASP A 131 22.13 6.97 1.57
CA ASP A 131 22.35 8.32 2.09
C ASP A 131 21.64 8.53 3.41
N GLN A 132 22.20 9.43 4.22
CA GLN A 132 21.61 9.76 5.51
C GLN A 132 20.20 10.32 5.32
N TYR A 133 19.22 9.71 5.97
CA TYR A 133 17.84 10.21 6.03
C TYR A 133 17.80 11.55 6.77
N GLY A 134 17.01 12.49 6.26
CA GLY A 134 16.87 13.81 6.88
C GLY A 134 16.39 13.73 8.34
N PRO A 135 16.70 14.73 9.17
CA PRO A 135 16.23 14.76 10.55
C PRO A 135 14.70 14.92 10.57
N ARG A 136 14.02 13.92 11.07
CA ARG A 136 12.56 13.88 11.25
C ARG A 136 12.23 13.40 12.65
N ASP A 137 11.14 13.92 13.20
CA ASP A 137 10.65 13.49 14.51
C ASP A 137 10.00 12.12 14.47
N VAL A 138 9.40 11.76 13.34
CA VAL A 138 8.81 10.45 13.03
C VAL A 138 9.28 10.05 11.65
N LYS A 139 9.66 8.79 11.49
CA LYS A 139 10.27 8.28 10.26
C LYS A 139 9.60 6.96 9.84
N PRO A 140 8.64 7.00 8.92
CA PRO A 140 8.20 5.77 8.28
C PRO A 140 9.38 4.98 7.71
N THR A 141 9.35 3.67 7.85
CA THR A 141 10.44 2.79 7.39
C THR A 141 10.17 2.19 6.02
N VAL A 142 8.89 1.84 5.77
CA VAL A 142 8.42 1.25 4.50
C VAL A 142 6.96 1.59 4.26
N LEU A 143 6.48 1.41 3.04
CA LEU A 143 5.07 1.20 2.74
C LEU A 143 4.71 -0.24 3.11
N ASN A 144 3.88 -0.44 4.11
CA ASN A 144 3.57 -1.76 4.65
C ASN A 144 2.46 -2.46 3.88
N HIS A 145 1.31 -1.78 3.68
CA HIS A 145 0.18 -2.34 2.96
C HIS A 145 -0.70 -1.29 2.28
N VAL A 146 -1.46 -1.75 1.29
CA VAL A 146 -2.53 -1.00 0.62
C VAL A 146 -3.83 -1.75 0.80
N VAL A 147 -4.90 -1.03 1.11
CA VAL A 147 -6.25 -1.58 1.19
C VAL A 147 -7.12 -0.97 0.11
N LEU A 148 -7.83 -1.81 -0.62
CA LEU A 148 -8.75 -1.42 -1.68
C LEU A 148 -10.19 -1.67 -1.26
N ASN A 149 -11.07 -0.74 -1.61
CA ASN A 149 -12.50 -0.98 -1.63
C ASN A 149 -12.85 -1.70 -2.93
N THR A 150 -13.74 -2.70 -2.85
CA THR A 150 -14.17 -3.48 -4.01
C THR A 150 -15.65 -3.84 -3.95
N THR A 151 -16.27 -3.93 -5.11
CA THR A 151 -17.60 -4.53 -5.29
C THR A 151 -17.52 -5.95 -5.86
N ASN A 152 -16.28 -6.40 -6.24
CA ASN A 152 -16.05 -7.69 -6.85
C ASN A 152 -14.84 -8.40 -6.20
N ARG A 153 -14.92 -8.59 -4.88
CA ARG A 153 -13.84 -9.18 -4.09
C ARG A 153 -13.38 -10.53 -4.64
N GLN A 154 -14.30 -11.38 -5.08
CA GLN A 154 -13.96 -12.69 -5.61
C GLN A 154 -13.04 -12.62 -6.84
N ALA A 155 -13.27 -11.68 -7.75
CA ALA A 155 -12.39 -11.50 -8.91
C ALA A 155 -10.98 -11.04 -8.51
N LEU A 156 -10.88 -10.10 -7.54
CA LEU A 156 -9.59 -9.68 -7.00
C LEU A 156 -8.85 -10.82 -6.30
N GLU A 157 -9.53 -11.61 -5.47
CA GLU A 157 -8.96 -12.77 -4.79
C GLU A 157 -8.43 -13.82 -5.76
N GLN A 158 -9.17 -14.09 -6.83
CA GLN A 158 -8.73 -15.00 -7.89
C GLN A 158 -7.52 -14.45 -8.65
N PHE A 159 -7.52 -13.15 -8.92
CA PHE A 159 -6.42 -12.47 -9.61
C PHE A 159 -5.14 -12.48 -8.75
N TYR A 160 -5.18 -11.88 -7.57
CA TYR A 160 -3.98 -11.78 -6.72
C TYR A 160 -3.54 -13.13 -6.15
N GLY A 161 -4.48 -13.96 -5.69
CA GLY A 161 -4.16 -15.29 -5.17
C GLY A 161 -3.79 -16.30 -6.26
N GLY A 162 -4.56 -16.33 -7.34
CA GLY A 162 -4.38 -17.33 -8.40
C GLY A 162 -3.26 -16.99 -9.38
N MET A 163 -3.14 -15.73 -9.79
CA MET A 163 -2.18 -15.30 -10.81
C MET A 163 -0.87 -14.78 -10.21
N LEU A 164 -0.95 -13.93 -9.19
CA LEU A 164 0.22 -13.32 -8.57
C LEU A 164 0.75 -14.05 -7.35
N GLY A 165 0.10 -15.15 -6.94
CA GLY A 165 0.59 -16.06 -5.90
C GLY A 165 0.50 -15.52 -4.48
N PHE A 166 -0.35 -14.51 -4.23
CA PHE A 166 -0.61 -14.04 -2.87
C PHE A 166 -1.30 -15.14 -2.05
N LYS A 167 -1.01 -15.17 -0.76
CA LYS A 167 -1.62 -16.11 0.19
C LYS A 167 -2.62 -15.38 1.08
N LEU A 168 -3.80 -15.95 1.27
CA LEU A 168 -4.77 -15.45 2.24
C LEU A 168 -4.18 -15.53 3.66
N SER A 169 -4.35 -14.47 4.44
CA SER A 169 -3.86 -14.38 5.82
C SER A 169 -5.01 -14.33 6.84
N ASP A 170 -6.07 -13.63 6.50
CA ASP A 170 -7.20 -13.47 7.42
C ASP A 170 -8.48 -13.17 6.65
N ASN A 171 -9.61 -13.45 7.30
CA ASN A 171 -10.94 -13.15 6.77
C ASN A 171 -11.79 -12.53 7.90
N LEU A 172 -12.21 -11.29 7.72
CA LEU A 172 -13.07 -10.58 8.65
C LEU A 172 -14.53 -10.67 8.17
N ALA A 173 -15.18 -11.76 8.49
CA ALA A 173 -16.51 -12.11 8.03
C ALA A 173 -16.64 -11.95 6.49
N ASP A 174 -17.78 -11.46 6.00
CA ASP A 174 -17.97 -11.18 4.57
C ASP A 174 -17.51 -9.76 4.18
N PHE A 175 -16.83 -9.06 5.09
CA PHE A 175 -16.49 -7.66 4.92
C PHE A 175 -15.10 -7.43 4.31
N MET A 176 -14.06 -8.17 4.76
CA MET A 176 -12.69 -7.88 4.37
C MET A 176 -11.82 -9.14 4.36
N THR A 177 -10.92 -9.24 3.38
CA THR A 177 -9.90 -10.29 3.31
C THR A 177 -8.51 -9.67 3.21
N PHE A 178 -7.51 -10.35 3.80
CA PHE A 178 -6.13 -9.90 3.93
C PHE A 178 -5.18 -10.85 3.21
N TRP A 179 -4.31 -10.32 2.37
CA TRP A 179 -3.47 -11.09 1.46
C TRP A 179 -2.01 -10.70 1.60
N ARG A 180 -1.12 -11.68 1.65
CA ARG A 180 0.31 -11.49 1.78
C ARG A 180 1.09 -12.02 0.58
N CYS A 181 2.17 -11.33 0.22
CA CYS A 181 3.18 -11.80 -0.73
C CYS A 181 4.50 -12.21 -0.04
N ASN A 182 4.65 -11.89 1.24
CA ASN A 182 5.81 -12.21 2.07
C ASN A 182 5.38 -12.62 3.50
N ALA A 183 6.25 -12.47 4.50
CA ALA A 183 5.94 -12.82 5.89
C ALA A 183 5.00 -11.83 6.60
N ASN A 184 4.86 -10.59 6.14
CA ASN A 184 3.92 -9.64 6.73
C ASN A 184 2.50 -10.20 6.64
N HIS A 185 1.69 -10.02 7.69
CA HIS A 185 0.31 -10.49 7.71
C HIS A 185 -0.45 -10.12 6.44
N HIS A 186 -0.26 -8.90 5.95
CA HIS A 186 -0.80 -8.49 4.66
C HIS A 186 0.05 -7.39 4.03
N SER A 187 0.12 -7.44 2.72
CA SER A 187 0.61 -6.36 1.86
C SER A 187 -0.55 -5.73 1.07
N LEU A 188 -1.67 -6.46 0.98
CA LEU A 188 -2.87 -6.06 0.27
C LEU A 188 -4.10 -6.57 1.02
N ALA A 189 -5.18 -5.78 1.04
CA ALA A 189 -6.46 -6.24 1.56
C ALA A 189 -7.62 -5.67 0.76
N PHE A 190 -8.74 -6.41 0.74
CA PHE A 190 -9.95 -6.07 0.00
C PHE A 190 -11.12 -5.88 0.95
N ALA A 191 -11.62 -4.67 1.06
CA ALA A 191 -12.80 -4.33 1.83
C ALA A 191 -14.03 -4.19 0.92
N SER A 192 -15.16 -4.78 1.35
CA SER A 192 -16.43 -4.71 0.64
C SER A 192 -17.50 -4.00 1.48
N PRO A 193 -17.36 -2.70 1.78
CA PRO A 193 -18.39 -1.97 2.50
C PRO A 193 -19.65 -1.81 1.64
N ALA A 194 -20.81 -1.72 2.30
CA ALA A 194 -22.05 -1.38 1.59
C ALA A 194 -21.84 -0.07 0.82
N ASN A 195 -22.26 -0.02 -0.44
CA ASN A 195 -22.07 1.10 -1.35
C ASN A 195 -20.58 1.42 -1.67
N ALA A 196 -19.71 0.42 -1.60
CA ALA A 196 -18.31 0.59 -2.01
C ALA A 196 -18.23 1.12 -3.44
N ARG A 197 -17.25 2.01 -3.65
CA ARG A 197 -16.71 2.30 -4.99
C ARG A 197 -15.31 1.70 -5.04
N PRO A 198 -14.95 0.99 -6.12
CA PRO A 198 -13.59 0.50 -6.29
C PRO A 198 -12.56 1.62 -6.15
N GLY A 199 -11.41 1.31 -5.59
CA GLY A 199 -10.30 2.26 -5.41
C GLY A 199 -9.70 2.19 -4.02
N LEU A 200 -8.86 3.17 -3.69
CA LEU A 200 -8.15 3.22 -2.41
C LEU A 200 -9.11 3.30 -1.22
N ASN A 201 -8.91 2.42 -0.26
CA ASN A 201 -9.42 2.58 1.10
C ASN A 201 -8.39 3.34 1.94
N HIS A 202 -7.13 2.84 2.01
CA HIS A 202 -5.99 3.52 2.62
C HIS A 202 -4.66 2.92 2.17
N ALA A 203 -3.58 3.67 2.43
CA ALA A 203 -2.20 3.21 2.34
C ALA A 203 -1.53 3.36 3.71
N ALA A 204 -0.81 2.32 4.17
CA ALA A 204 -0.23 2.26 5.49
C ALA A 204 1.30 2.31 5.45
N PHE A 205 1.87 3.20 6.25
CA PHE A 205 3.29 3.41 6.40
C PHE A 205 3.75 2.91 7.77
N GLU A 206 4.74 2.01 7.77
CA GLU A 206 5.21 1.37 9.00
C GLU A 206 6.19 2.27 9.75
N LEU A 207 5.99 2.37 11.05
CA LEU A 207 6.89 2.99 12.01
C LEU A 207 7.65 1.90 12.78
N ARG A 208 8.82 2.22 13.33
CA ARG A 208 9.71 1.25 13.98
C ARG A 208 9.08 0.54 15.17
N ASP A 209 8.31 1.29 15.97
CA ASP A 209 7.71 0.78 17.18
C ASP A 209 6.49 1.61 17.63
N TRP A 210 5.81 1.13 18.67
CA TRP A 210 4.65 1.81 19.23
C TRP A 210 4.97 3.19 19.83
N GLN A 211 6.20 3.42 20.32
CA GLN A 211 6.58 4.71 20.88
C GLN A 211 6.66 5.77 19.79
N GLU A 212 7.25 5.42 18.65
CA GLU A 212 7.29 6.30 17.49
C GLU A 212 5.88 6.56 16.92
N LEU A 213 5.02 5.53 16.90
CA LEU A 213 3.61 5.69 16.50
C LEU A 213 2.89 6.69 17.41
N MET A 214 3.00 6.55 18.73
CA MET A 214 2.35 7.47 19.68
C MET A 214 2.93 8.89 19.60
N ARG A 215 4.24 9.03 19.31
CA ARG A 215 4.86 10.32 19.04
C ARG A 215 4.29 10.95 17.77
N GLY A 216 4.11 10.15 16.71
CA GLY A 216 3.46 10.59 15.47
C GLY A 216 2.02 11.04 15.69
N VAL A 217 1.26 10.29 16.46
CA VAL A 217 -0.13 10.66 16.87
C VAL A 217 -0.16 12.02 17.55
N PHE A 218 0.77 12.26 18.47
CA PHE A 218 0.88 13.54 19.19
C PHE A 218 1.23 14.68 18.23
N LEU A 219 2.30 14.52 17.44
CA LEU A 219 2.80 15.58 16.55
C LEU A 219 1.80 15.94 15.43
N LEU A 220 1.16 14.94 14.81
CA LEU A 220 0.11 15.20 13.82
C LEU A 220 -1.07 15.96 14.44
N GLY A 221 -1.41 15.66 15.72
CA GLY A 221 -2.42 16.40 16.48
C GLY A 221 -2.03 17.85 16.71
N GLU A 222 -0.78 18.16 17.15
CA GLU A 222 -0.25 19.50 17.34
C GLU A 222 -0.25 20.32 16.03
N HIS A 223 -0.04 19.64 14.91
CA HIS A 223 -0.10 20.24 13.59
C HIS A 223 -1.52 20.35 13.00
N GLY A 224 -2.55 19.96 13.77
CA GLY A 224 -3.94 20.02 13.33
C GLY A 224 -4.29 19.07 12.18
N VAL A 225 -3.50 18.02 11.96
CA VAL A 225 -3.80 17.03 10.94
C VAL A 225 -5.05 16.25 11.32
N ARG A 226 -6.02 16.19 10.41
CA ARG A 226 -7.31 15.57 10.65
C ARG A 226 -7.17 14.06 10.80
N ARG A 227 -7.33 13.58 12.02
CA ARG A 227 -7.38 12.13 12.29
C ARG A 227 -8.75 11.58 11.91
N MET A 228 -8.73 10.44 11.22
CA MET A 228 -9.94 9.70 10.85
C MET A 228 -10.32 8.70 11.96
N TRP A 229 -9.33 7.91 12.46
CA TRP A 229 -9.57 6.83 13.41
C TRP A 229 -8.27 6.46 14.15
N GLY A 230 -8.38 5.87 15.34
CA GLY A 230 -7.23 5.46 16.17
C GLY A 230 -6.82 6.52 17.21
N PRO A 231 -5.72 6.31 17.97
CA PRO A 231 -4.92 5.08 17.87
C PRO A 231 -5.64 3.87 18.43
N GLY A 232 -5.24 2.68 17.99
CA GLY A 232 -5.78 1.41 18.42
C GLY A 232 -4.93 0.22 17.99
N ARG A 233 -5.41 -0.99 18.29
CA ARG A 233 -4.81 -2.25 17.84
C ARG A 233 -5.87 -3.08 17.12
N HIS A 234 -5.58 -3.46 15.89
CA HIS A 234 -6.47 -4.30 15.10
C HIS A 234 -6.52 -5.75 15.64
N LEU A 235 -7.64 -6.42 15.36
CA LEU A 235 -7.78 -7.85 15.62
C LEU A 235 -7.10 -8.68 14.52
N ALA A 236 -7.31 -8.32 13.26
CA ALA A 236 -6.63 -8.94 12.12
C ALA A 236 -5.27 -8.26 11.90
N GLY A 237 -4.19 -9.06 11.80
CA GLY A 237 -2.83 -8.53 11.65
C GLY A 237 -2.19 -8.02 12.93
N ASN A 238 -2.94 -7.91 14.04
CA ASN A 238 -2.45 -7.53 15.38
C ASN A 238 -1.66 -6.22 15.43
N ASN A 239 -1.69 -5.40 14.37
CA ASN A 239 -0.92 -4.16 14.27
C ASN A 239 -1.56 -3.01 15.05
N LEU A 240 -0.72 -2.13 15.56
CA LEU A 240 -1.12 -0.80 16.02
C LEU A 240 -1.40 0.10 14.83
N PHE A 241 -2.37 0.99 14.96
CA PHE A 241 -2.80 1.85 13.86
C PHE A 241 -3.21 3.25 14.31
N SER A 242 -3.11 4.20 13.41
CA SER A 242 -3.79 5.51 13.47
C SER A 242 -3.95 6.07 12.06
N TYR A 243 -5.19 6.40 11.68
CA TYR A 243 -5.59 6.86 10.34
C TYR A 243 -5.77 8.37 10.28
N TYR A 244 -5.34 8.96 9.17
CA TYR A 244 -5.42 10.40 8.92
C TYR A 244 -5.89 10.68 7.49
N PHE A 245 -6.39 11.88 7.27
CA PHE A 245 -6.60 12.39 5.93
C PHE A 245 -5.40 13.23 5.51
N ASP A 246 -4.87 12.96 4.32
CA ASP A 246 -3.95 13.87 3.68
C ASP A 246 -4.67 15.13 3.15
N PRO A 247 -3.96 16.14 2.62
CA PRO A 247 -4.58 17.37 2.13
C PRO A 247 -5.57 17.20 0.98
N GLU A 248 -5.45 16.12 0.19
CA GLU A 248 -6.34 15.78 -0.94
C GLU A 248 -7.46 14.82 -0.54
N GLY A 249 -7.49 14.38 0.72
CA GLY A 249 -8.53 13.52 1.27
C GLY A 249 -8.27 12.02 1.14
N ASN A 250 -7.09 11.60 0.70
CA ASN A 250 -6.69 10.20 0.79
C ASN A 250 -6.55 9.81 2.26
N VAL A 251 -6.91 8.57 2.58
CA VAL A 251 -6.70 8.03 3.92
C VAL A 251 -5.33 7.37 3.96
N VAL A 252 -4.52 7.80 4.94
CA VAL A 252 -3.18 7.24 5.19
C VAL A 252 -3.07 6.80 6.64
N GLU A 253 -2.32 5.73 6.87
CA GLU A 253 -2.19 5.08 8.16
C GLU A 253 -0.74 5.08 8.63
N TYR A 254 -0.51 5.44 9.90
CA TYR A 254 0.66 4.98 10.63
C TYR A 254 0.36 3.61 11.24
N THR A 255 1.21 2.63 10.94
CA THR A 255 1.10 1.27 11.47
C THR A 255 2.42 0.81 12.08
N THR A 256 2.37 -0.17 12.97
CA THR A 256 3.55 -0.86 13.51
C THR A 256 3.16 -2.20 14.14
N GLU A 257 4.15 -3.05 14.39
CA GLU A 257 3.97 -4.37 15.01
C GLU A 257 3.03 -5.29 14.21
N VAL A 258 3.08 -5.21 12.89
CA VAL A 258 2.30 -6.09 12.01
C VAL A 258 2.73 -7.54 12.22
N GLU A 259 1.76 -8.43 12.46
CA GLU A 259 2.00 -9.87 12.65
C GLU A 259 2.82 -10.47 11.50
N GLN A 260 3.79 -11.32 11.84
CA GLN A 260 4.63 -12.03 10.88
C GLN A 260 4.19 -13.49 10.77
N ILE A 261 3.79 -13.91 9.58
CA ILE A 261 3.37 -15.28 9.27
C ILE A 261 4.53 -15.98 8.57
N THR A 262 5.28 -16.78 9.31
CA THR A 262 6.46 -17.50 8.83
C THR A 262 6.22 -18.99 8.63
N SER A 263 5.08 -19.54 9.11
CA SER A 263 4.75 -20.95 8.96
C SER A 263 4.09 -21.22 7.61
N ASP A 264 4.54 -22.27 6.92
CA ASP A 264 3.90 -22.77 5.70
C ASP A 264 2.57 -23.48 5.99
N ASP A 265 2.37 -23.97 7.22
CA ASP A 265 1.14 -24.63 7.68
C ASP A 265 0.09 -23.64 8.22
N TYR A 266 0.29 -22.33 7.97
CA TYR A 266 -0.65 -21.31 8.46
C TYR A 266 -2.03 -21.48 7.85
N VAL A 267 -3.03 -21.57 8.73
CA VAL A 267 -4.45 -21.64 8.35
C VAL A 267 -5.11 -20.29 8.63
N PRO A 268 -5.59 -19.60 7.59
CA PRO A 268 -6.26 -18.31 7.76
C PRO A 268 -7.48 -18.42 8.66
N PRO A 269 -7.59 -17.63 9.73
CA PRO A 269 -8.78 -17.64 10.56
C PRO A 269 -9.95 -16.92 9.85
N VAL A 270 -11.17 -17.29 10.26
CA VAL A 270 -12.38 -16.50 9.97
C VAL A 270 -12.77 -15.79 11.26
N ARG A 271 -12.71 -14.46 11.23
CA ARG A 271 -12.98 -13.63 12.41
C ARG A 271 -14.38 -13.00 12.33
N PRO A 272 -15.01 -12.72 13.49
CA PRO A 272 -16.22 -11.91 13.49
C PRO A 272 -15.90 -10.48 13.01
N LEU A 273 -16.94 -9.72 12.68
CA LEU A 273 -16.81 -8.30 12.28
C LEU A 273 -16.51 -7.41 13.51
N ILE A 274 -15.37 -7.65 14.12
CA ILE A 274 -14.79 -6.86 15.19
C ILE A 274 -13.44 -6.38 14.68
N ALA A 275 -13.33 -5.07 14.43
CA ALA A 275 -12.13 -4.52 13.83
C ALA A 275 -10.96 -4.51 14.82
N ASP A 276 -11.21 -4.19 16.10
CA ASP A 276 -10.16 -3.85 17.05
C ASP A 276 -10.17 -4.69 18.30
N GLN A 277 -8.98 -4.94 18.83
CA GLN A 277 -8.79 -5.46 20.19
C GLN A 277 -9.05 -4.35 21.23
N TRP A 278 -8.58 -3.14 20.95
CA TRP A 278 -8.78 -1.93 21.73
C TRP A 278 -8.51 -0.69 20.87
N GLY A 279 -8.99 0.46 21.31
CA GLY A 279 -8.77 1.74 20.64
C GLY A 279 -10.02 2.61 20.62
N SER A 280 -9.93 3.72 19.92
CA SER A 280 -11.09 4.57 19.64
C SER A 280 -12.04 3.84 18.71
N ARG A 281 -13.35 4.03 18.88
CA ARG A 281 -14.31 3.48 17.91
C ARG A 281 -14.08 4.12 16.54
N PRO A 282 -14.27 3.35 15.44
CA PRO A 282 -14.26 3.95 14.12
C PRO A 282 -15.29 5.06 14.07
N PRO A 283 -15.04 6.14 13.32
CA PRO A 283 -16.01 7.22 13.18
C PRO A 283 -17.33 6.64 12.65
N GLU A 284 -18.44 7.05 13.25
CA GLU A 284 -19.76 6.73 12.71
C GLU A 284 -19.78 7.20 11.25
N ARG A 285 -20.10 6.29 10.33
CA ARG A 285 -20.26 6.67 8.94
C ARG A 285 -21.42 7.66 8.89
N ARG A 286 -21.14 8.92 8.58
CA ARG A 286 -22.19 9.87 8.20
C ARG A 286 -22.69 9.39 6.85
N GLU A 287 -23.97 8.97 6.84
CA GLU A 287 -24.71 8.60 5.65
C GLU A 287 -24.75 9.75 4.63
#